data_b6887a5962c46a471dbf554e12aa21cd
#
_entry.id   b6887a5962c46a471dbf554e12aa21cd
#
_cell.length_a   1.000
_cell.length_b   1.000
_cell.length_c   1.000
_cell.angle_alpha   90.00
_cell.angle_beta   90.00
_cell.angle_gamma   90.00
#
_symmetry.space_group_name_H-M   'P 1'
#
loop_
_entity.id
_entity.type
_entity.pdbx_description
1 polymer ?
#
loop_
_entity_poly.entity_id
_entity_poly.type
_entity_poly.pdbx_seq_one_letter_code
_entity_poly.pdbx_strand_id
1 'polypeptide(L)'
;GDHRDLHSFPTRRLPIYEAKRVRPNEYLGSQIVINHNRCILCSRCVRFTQEISGTSELFVEARGYNSKIAALEDKPLDNLLAGNVADICPVGALLSTDYIHKNRIWNLKEQPSVCQDCSVGCNVDVFSQRDQILRLTPRENHDVNGYFMCDIGRYGFHRYEEIERVTQPMVRNGESFDILNWDKAIEKTADLIKKSNDKTAGIVSPFHTNESNYLMGLMMKDT
;
A
#
# COMPACT_ATOMS: atom_id res chain seq x y z
N GLY A 1 -36.23 8.76 -50.75
CA GLY A 1 -34.98 8.05 -50.51
C GLY A 1 -35.06 7.39 -49.14
N ASP A 2 -34.93 6.10 -49.07
CA ASP A 2 -35.09 5.30 -47.86
C ASP A 2 -33.95 5.56 -46.90
N HIS A 3 -34.23 6.25 -45.80
CA HIS A 3 -33.24 6.59 -44.77
C HIS A 3 -32.58 5.35 -44.09
N ARG A 4 -33.07 4.14 -44.42
CA ARG A 4 -32.54 2.88 -43.87
C ARG A 4 -31.14 2.53 -44.33
N ASP A 5 -30.72 3.03 -45.52
CA ASP A 5 -29.41 2.72 -46.09
C ASP A 5 -28.27 3.60 -45.55
N LEU A 6 -28.60 4.73 -44.88
CA LEU A 6 -27.60 5.61 -44.26
C LEU A 6 -26.94 5.02 -43.02
N HIS A 7 -27.55 3.97 -42.44
CA HIS A 7 -27.03 3.31 -41.23
C HIS A 7 -26.19 2.04 -41.57
N SER A 8 -26.12 1.66 -42.82
CA SER A 8 -25.39 0.47 -43.28
C SER A 8 -24.02 0.78 -43.91
N PHE A 9 -23.35 1.84 -43.44
CA PHE A 9 -21.99 2.09 -43.89
C PHE A 9 -21.09 0.89 -43.59
N PRO A 10 -20.45 0.30 -44.59
CA PRO A 10 -19.51 -0.80 -44.42
C PRO A 10 -18.42 -0.49 -43.41
N THR A 11 -18.04 0.78 -43.31
CA THR A 11 -17.03 1.30 -42.37
C THR A 11 -17.40 1.13 -40.89
N ARG A 12 -18.69 1.03 -40.55
CA ARG A 12 -19.12 0.74 -39.14
C ARG A 12 -18.95 -0.73 -38.75
N ARG A 13 -18.86 -1.62 -39.74
CA ARG A 13 -18.67 -3.07 -39.51
C ARG A 13 -17.20 -3.50 -39.57
N LEU A 14 -16.33 -2.73 -40.24
CA LEU A 14 -14.92 -3.06 -40.36
C LEU A 14 -14.22 -3.30 -39.02
N PRO A 15 -14.39 -2.46 -38.00
CA PRO A 15 -13.77 -2.70 -36.69
C PRO A 15 -14.26 -3.97 -35.98
N ILE A 16 -15.44 -4.48 -36.37
CA ILE A 16 -16.05 -5.69 -35.73
C ILE A 16 -15.39 -6.96 -36.31
N TYR A 17 -14.87 -6.90 -37.51
CA TYR A 17 -14.26 -8.04 -38.18
C TYR A 17 -12.74 -8.10 -38.05
N GLU A 18 -12.10 -7.02 -37.58
CA GLU A 18 -10.68 -7.06 -37.29
C GLU A 18 -10.43 -7.84 -35.98
N ALA A 19 -9.47 -8.76 -36.06
CA ALA A 19 -9.02 -9.47 -34.85
C ALA A 19 -8.50 -8.47 -33.82
N LYS A 20 -9.08 -8.49 -32.63
CA LYS A 20 -8.61 -7.64 -31.52
C LYS A 20 -7.15 -7.96 -31.22
N ARG A 21 -6.32 -6.93 -31.22
CA ARG A 21 -4.95 -7.07 -30.74
C ARG A 21 -4.98 -7.26 -29.23
N VAL A 22 -4.55 -8.42 -28.77
CA VAL A 22 -4.38 -8.72 -27.34
C VAL A 22 -2.88 -8.58 -27.01
N ARG A 23 -2.57 -7.72 -26.06
CA ARG A 23 -1.21 -7.60 -25.52
C ARG A 23 -1.16 -8.31 -24.15
N PRO A 24 -0.10 -9.07 -23.85
CA PRO A 24 0.08 -9.66 -22.53
C PRO A 24 0.25 -8.56 -21.48
N ASN A 25 0.06 -8.93 -20.21
CA ASN A 25 0.44 -8.08 -19.11
C ASN A 25 1.97 -8.03 -19.01
N GLU A 26 2.52 -6.86 -18.73
CA GLU A 26 3.96 -6.65 -18.57
C GLU A 26 4.23 -6.11 -17.15
N TYR A 27 5.30 -6.58 -16.52
CA TYR A 27 5.79 -6.03 -15.25
C TYR A 27 6.66 -4.82 -15.55
N LEU A 28 6.35 -3.69 -14.91
CA LEU A 28 7.13 -2.45 -15.05
C LEU A 28 8.21 -2.32 -13.96
N GLY A 29 8.10 -3.10 -12.91
CA GLY A 29 8.98 -3.18 -11.76
C GLY A 29 8.49 -4.28 -10.82
N SER A 30 8.99 -4.30 -9.58
CA SER A 30 8.66 -5.34 -8.60
C SER A 30 7.19 -5.31 -8.15
N GLN A 31 6.60 -4.10 -8.06
CA GLN A 31 5.29 -3.87 -7.45
C GLN A 31 4.17 -3.58 -8.45
N ILE A 32 4.49 -3.26 -9.69
CA ILE A 32 3.50 -2.75 -10.65
C ILE A 32 3.50 -3.59 -11.93
N VAL A 33 2.30 -4.02 -12.31
CA VAL A 33 2.02 -4.68 -13.58
C VAL A 33 1.09 -3.81 -14.44
N ILE A 34 1.33 -3.75 -15.75
CA ILE A 34 0.47 -3.05 -16.69
C ILE A 34 -0.33 -4.01 -17.56
N ASN A 35 -1.63 -3.71 -17.69
CA ASN A 35 -2.50 -4.31 -18.69
C ASN A 35 -2.69 -3.32 -19.85
N HIS A 36 -1.93 -3.50 -20.92
CA HIS A 36 -1.96 -2.61 -22.08
C HIS A 36 -3.32 -2.54 -22.78
N ASN A 37 -4.15 -3.58 -22.65
CA ASN A 37 -5.48 -3.60 -23.30
C ASN A 37 -6.47 -2.62 -22.63
N ARG A 38 -6.16 -2.14 -21.42
CA ARG A 38 -6.93 -1.14 -20.69
C ARG A 38 -6.33 0.25 -20.78
N CYS A 39 -5.07 0.37 -21.19
CA CYS A 39 -4.35 1.64 -21.22
C CYS A 39 -4.91 2.57 -22.29
N ILE A 40 -5.25 3.80 -21.91
CA ILE A 40 -5.73 4.86 -22.81
C ILE A 40 -4.63 5.87 -23.21
N LEU A 41 -3.38 5.58 -22.85
CA LEU A 41 -2.22 6.44 -23.16
C LEU A 41 -2.37 7.89 -22.65
N CYS A 42 -3.02 8.09 -21.50
CA CYS A 42 -3.23 9.43 -20.92
C CYS A 42 -1.95 10.07 -20.37
N SER A 43 -0.85 9.35 -20.30
CA SER A 43 0.50 9.78 -19.86
C SER A 43 0.59 10.27 -18.41
N ARG A 44 -0.44 10.08 -17.56
CA ARG A 44 -0.38 10.49 -16.14
C ARG A 44 0.76 9.81 -15.40
N CYS A 45 0.97 8.51 -15.60
CA CYS A 45 2.05 7.74 -14.97
C CYS A 45 3.44 8.22 -15.43
N VAL A 46 3.59 8.56 -16.71
CA VAL A 46 4.84 9.11 -17.25
C VAL A 46 5.15 10.47 -16.60
N ARG A 47 4.18 11.37 -16.59
CA ARG A 47 4.34 12.67 -15.93
C ARG A 47 4.60 12.54 -14.43
N PHE A 48 3.96 11.58 -13.77
CA PHE A 48 4.20 11.31 -12.35
C PHE A 48 5.68 10.97 -12.09
N THR A 49 6.25 10.06 -12.90
CA THR A 49 7.66 9.69 -12.74
C THR A 49 8.62 10.82 -13.10
N GLN A 50 8.23 11.74 -13.97
CA GLN A 50 9.03 12.89 -14.37
C GLN A 50 8.93 14.06 -13.38
N GLU A 51 7.72 14.42 -12.97
CA GLU A 51 7.44 15.67 -12.25
C GLU A 51 7.37 15.47 -10.73
N ILE A 52 6.88 14.31 -10.25
CA ILE A 52 6.65 14.05 -8.83
C ILE A 52 7.79 13.22 -8.24
N SER A 53 8.06 12.02 -8.75
CA SER A 53 9.18 11.21 -8.24
C SER A 53 10.55 11.65 -8.77
N GLY A 54 10.59 12.38 -9.91
CA GLY A 54 11.83 12.85 -10.52
C GLY A 54 12.71 11.75 -11.12
N THR A 55 12.21 10.54 -11.20
CA THR A 55 12.97 9.34 -11.57
C THR A 55 12.92 9.01 -13.04
N SER A 56 11.83 9.41 -13.75
CA SER A 56 11.65 9.25 -15.21
C SER A 56 11.82 7.83 -15.73
N GLU A 57 11.35 6.82 -14.98
CA GLU A 57 11.44 5.41 -15.41
C GLU A 57 10.44 5.05 -16.51
N LEU A 58 9.28 5.74 -16.54
CA LEU A 58 8.22 5.43 -17.49
C LEU A 58 8.25 6.36 -18.70
N PHE A 59 7.99 5.78 -19.87
CA PHE A 59 7.90 6.52 -21.13
C PHE A 59 6.86 5.90 -22.07
N VAL A 60 6.55 6.61 -23.16
CA VAL A 60 5.72 6.08 -24.24
C VAL A 60 6.62 5.47 -25.29
N GLU A 61 6.59 4.15 -25.41
CA GLU A 61 7.30 3.41 -26.44
C GLU A 61 6.50 3.40 -27.74
N ALA A 62 7.19 3.46 -28.89
CA ALA A 62 6.66 3.43 -30.23
C ALA A 62 5.71 4.61 -30.57
N ARG A 63 5.07 4.55 -31.76
CA ARG A 63 4.19 5.60 -32.27
C ARG A 63 2.90 5.03 -32.85
N GLY A 64 1.85 5.85 -32.86
CA GLY A 64 0.57 5.52 -33.45
C GLY A 64 -0.06 4.28 -32.79
N TYR A 65 -0.53 3.35 -33.61
CA TYR A 65 -1.22 2.13 -33.16
C TYR A 65 -0.36 1.22 -32.25
N ASN A 66 0.97 1.32 -32.37
CA ASN A 66 1.90 0.52 -31.59
C ASN A 66 2.27 1.12 -30.23
N SER A 67 1.86 2.36 -29.96
CA SER A 67 2.21 3.05 -28.71
C SER A 67 1.81 2.25 -27.49
N LYS A 68 2.71 2.19 -26.51
CA LYS A 68 2.46 1.60 -25.19
C LYS A 68 3.28 2.33 -24.12
N ILE A 69 2.88 2.19 -22.85
CA ILE A 69 3.69 2.63 -21.73
C ILE A 69 4.70 1.51 -21.42
N ALA A 70 5.96 1.88 -21.28
CA ALA A 70 7.02 0.95 -20.93
C ALA A 70 7.93 1.55 -19.86
N ALA A 71 8.68 0.69 -19.17
CA ALA A 71 9.80 1.07 -18.32
C ALA A 71 11.12 0.77 -19.09
N LEU A 72 12.19 1.47 -18.74
CA LEU A 72 13.52 1.16 -19.24
C LEU A 72 14.00 -0.18 -18.66
N GLU A 73 14.67 -1.01 -19.44
CA GLU A 73 15.18 -2.31 -18.99
C GLU A 73 16.19 -2.18 -17.85
N ASP A 74 17.03 -1.16 -17.91
CA ASP A 74 18.05 -0.84 -16.91
C ASP A 74 17.52 0.00 -15.75
N LYS A 75 16.28 0.49 -15.84
CA LYS A 75 15.65 1.34 -14.84
C LYS A 75 14.17 0.98 -14.65
N PRO A 76 13.87 -0.15 -14.00
CA PRO A 76 12.50 -0.55 -13.71
C PRO A 76 11.81 0.44 -12.77
N LEU A 77 10.49 0.41 -12.73
CA LEU A 77 9.66 1.25 -11.86
C LEU A 77 9.70 0.74 -10.41
N ASP A 78 10.79 1.00 -9.71
CA ASP A 78 11.04 0.57 -8.33
C ASP A 78 11.42 1.72 -7.38
N ASN A 79 11.08 2.97 -7.75
CA ASN A 79 11.26 4.10 -6.85
C ASN A 79 10.29 4.02 -5.66
N LEU A 80 10.60 4.71 -4.56
CA LEU A 80 9.81 4.69 -3.32
C LEU A 80 8.36 5.19 -3.45
N LEU A 81 7.97 5.78 -4.57
CA LEU A 81 6.64 6.28 -4.84
C LEU A 81 5.93 5.49 -5.95
N ALA A 82 6.54 4.39 -6.43
CA ALA A 82 6.07 3.65 -7.60
C ALA A 82 4.62 3.17 -7.48
N GLY A 83 4.18 2.76 -6.30
CA GLY A 83 2.81 2.30 -6.05
C GLY A 83 1.72 3.32 -6.36
N ASN A 84 2.04 4.64 -6.31
CA ASN A 84 1.06 5.67 -6.60
C ASN A 84 0.60 5.69 -8.06
N VAL A 85 1.36 5.14 -9.00
CA VAL A 85 0.93 5.08 -10.40
C VAL A 85 -0.32 4.21 -10.59
N ALA A 86 -0.54 3.22 -9.72
CA ALA A 86 -1.75 2.42 -9.73
C ALA A 86 -2.98 3.24 -9.27
N ASP A 87 -2.81 4.14 -8.29
CA ASP A 87 -3.89 4.97 -7.78
C ASP A 87 -4.29 6.08 -8.76
N ILE A 88 -3.32 6.71 -9.43
CA ILE A 88 -3.58 7.77 -10.42
C ILE A 88 -4.05 7.26 -11.77
N CYS A 89 -3.99 5.95 -12.03
CA CYS A 89 -4.42 5.36 -13.29
C CYS A 89 -5.95 5.34 -13.40
N PRO A 90 -6.57 6.11 -14.34
CA PRO A 90 -8.02 6.29 -14.36
C PRO A 90 -8.80 5.07 -14.86
N VAL A 91 -8.11 4.09 -15.45
CA VAL A 91 -8.74 2.93 -16.12
C VAL A 91 -8.31 1.58 -15.54
N GLY A 92 -7.54 1.56 -14.46
CA GLY A 92 -7.03 0.33 -13.86
C GLY A 92 -6.17 -0.49 -14.85
N ALA A 93 -5.38 0.19 -15.67
CA ALA A 93 -4.37 -0.45 -16.51
C ALA A 93 -3.11 -0.76 -15.71
N LEU A 94 -2.73 0.11 -14.77
CA LEU A 94 -1.65 -0.11 -13.81
C LEU A 94 -2.24 -0.71 -12.54
N LEU A 95 -1.68 -1.83 -12.11
CA LEU A 95 -2.20 -2.63 -11.00
C LEU A 95 -1.05 -2.99 -10.05
N SER A 96 -1.31 -2.93 -8.75
CA SER A 96 -0.38 -3.44 -7.75
C SER A 96 -0.34 -4.96 -7.79
N THR A 97 0.84 -5.56 -7.88
CA THR A 97 1.05 -7.01 -7.82
C THR A 97 0.57 -7.59 -6.51
N ASP A 98 0.69 -6.83 -5.43
CA ASP A 98 0.25 -7.23 -4.11
C ASP A 98 -1.27 -7.37 -3.98
N TYR A 99 -2.04 -6.51 -4.67
CA TYR A 99 -3.50 -6.50 -4.55
C TYR A 99 -4.22 -7.22 -5.70
N ILE A 100 -3.58 -7.38 -6.86
CA ILE A 100 -4.21 -7.98 -8.05
C ILE A 100 -4.81 -9.36 -7.72
N HIS A 101 -6.07 -9.58 -8.11
CA HIS A 101 -6.84 -10.81 -7.90
C HIS A 101 -7.22 -11.17 -6.43
N LYS A 102 -6.81 -10.37 -5.43
CA LYS A 102 -7.20 -10.65 -4.03
C LYS A 102 -8.69 -10.42 -3.80
N ASN A 103 -9.21 -9.24 -4.15
CA ASN A 103 -10.63 -8.91 -3.91
C ASN A 103 -11.13 -7.76 -4.78
N ARG A 104 -12.45 -7.54 -4.76
CA ARG A 104 -13.11 -6.38 -5.35
C ARG A 104 -13.25 -5.28 -4.31
N ILE A 105 -13.04 -4.01 -4.71
CA ILE A 105 -13.03 -2.86 -3.79
C ILE A 105 -14.33 -2.71 -3.01
N TRP A 106 -15.47 -2.93 -3.65
CA TRP A 106 -16.80 -2.81 -3.01
C TRP A 106 -17.10 -3.88 -1.96
N ASN A 107 -16.28 -4.92 -1.83
CA ASN A 107 -16.40 -5.92 -0.78
C ASN A 107 -15.52 -5.60 0.43
N LEU A 108 -14.73 -4.53 0.37
CA LEU A 108 -13.79 -4.16 1.41
C LEU A 108 -14.43 -3.13 2.34
N LYS A 109 -14.06 -3.22 3.61
CA LYS A 109 -14.32 -2.19 4.60
C LYS A 109 -13.19 -1.18 4.55
N GLU A 110 -13.53 0.07 4.30
CA GLU A 110 -12.59 1.19 4.28
C GLU A 110 -12.59 1.89 5.65
N GLN A 111 -11.41 2.19 6.17
CA GLN A 111 -11.23 2.91 7.43
C GLN A 111 -10.08 3.91 7.30
N PRO A 112 -10.31 5.19 7.66
CA PRO A 112 -9.26 6.19 7.69
C PRO A 112 -8.27 5.88 8.82
N SER A 113 -6.98 6.06 8.54
CA SER A 113 -5.89 5.82 9.48
C SER A 113 -4.69 6.72 9.18
N VAL A 114 -3.61 6.50 9.91
CA VAL A 114 -2.32 7.16 9.75
C VAL A 114 -1.24 6.10 9.58
N CYS A 115 -0.36 6.29 8.62
CA CYS A 115 0.80 5.43 8.41
C CYS A 115 1.76 5.53 9.59
N GLN A 116 2.22 4.37 10.11
CA GLN A 116 3.10 4.29 11.28
C GLN A 116 4.57 4.02 10.94
N ASP A 117 4.94 3.99 9.65
CA ASP A 117 6.27 3.55 9.22
C ASP A 117 7.36 4.59 9.41
N CYS A 118 7.00 5.86 9.46
CA CYS A 118 7.94 6.95 9.70
C CYS A 118 7.26 8.16 10.37
N SER A 119 8.06 9.15 10.76
CA SER A 119 7.60 10.36 11.44
C SER A 119 6.75 11.30 10.59
N VAL A 120 6.62 11.09 9.28
CA VAL A 120 5.75 11.90 8.41
C VAL A 120 4.28 11.71 8.77
N GLY A 121 3.88 10.48 9.14
CA GLY A 121 2.51 10.21 9.55
C GLY A 121 1.49 10.40 8.43
N CYS A 122 1.78 9.90 7.21
CA CYS A 122 0.90 10.03 6.06
C CYS A 122 -0.51 9.56 6.37
N ASN A 123 -1.51 10.33 5.96
CA ASN A 123 -2.90 9.94 6.04
C ASN A 123 -3.19 8.86 5.02
N VAL A 124 -3.82 7.77 5.46
CA VAL A 124 -4.09 6.60 4.63
C VAL A 124 -5.51 6.08 4.84
N ASP A 125 -6.04 5.41 3.84
CA ASP A 125 -7.23 4.58 3.95
C ASP A 125 -6.82 3.12 3.94
N VAL A 126 -7.24 2.41 4.99
CA VAL A 126 -7.00 0.98 5.21
C VAL A 126 -8.18 0.20 4.67
N PHE A 127 -7.92 -0.68 3.72
CA PHE A 127 -8.93 -1.58 3.16
C PHE A 127 -8.76 -2.98 3.72
N SER A 128 -9.77 -3.45 4.42
CA SER A 128 -9.75 -4.74 5.11
C SER A 128 -10.96 -5.62 4.79
N GLN A 129 -10.79 -6.92 4.96
CA GLN A 129 -11.85 -7.90 4.92
C GLN A 129 -11.52 -9.07 5.86
N ARG A 130 -12.50 -9.51 6.67
CA ARG A 130 -12.34 -10.66 7.60
C ARG A 130 -11.10 -10.52 8.50
N ASP A 131 -10.91 -9.33 9.06
CA ASP A 131 -9.79 -8.99 9.94
C ASP A 131 -8.39 -9.02 9.29
N GLN A 132 -8.33 -9.09 7.96
CA GLN A 132 -7.09 -8.97 7.20
C GLN A 132 -7.03 -7.63 6.46
N ILE A 133 -5.88 -6.99 6.49
CA ILE A 133 -5.58 -5.79 5.71
C ILE A 133 -5.19 -6.25 4.31
N LEU A 134 -5.89 -5.77 3.28
CA LEU A 134 -5.63 -6.17 1.90
C LEU A 134 -4.90 -5.10 1.09
N ARG A 135 -5.05 -3.83 1.44
CA ARG A 135 -4.30 -2.73 0.82
C ARG A 135 -4.38 -1.45 1.65
N LEU A 136 -3.38 -0.60 1.45
CA LEU A 136 -3.37 0.80 1.90
C LEU A 136 -3.35 1.72 0.69
N THR A 137 -4.09 2.83 0.77
CA THR A 137 -4.04 3.91 -0.22
C THR A 137 -3.82 5.25 0.45
N PRO A 138 -3.16 6.21 -0.21
CA PRO A 138 -3.03 7.55 0.35
C PRO A 138 -4.39 8.23 0.44
N ARG A 139 -4.66 8.88 1.55
CA ARG A 139 -5.78 9.80 1.74
C ARG A 139 -5.26 11.23 1.68
N GLU A 140 -5.94 12.08 0.92
CA GLU A 140 -5.53 13.47 0.71
C GLU A 140 -5.38 14.23 2.03
N ASN A 141 -4.21 14.81 2.23
CA ASN A 141 -3.92 15.78 3.28
C ASN A 141 -2.78 16.70 2.85
N HIS A 142 -3.11 17.94 2.48
CA HIS A 142 -2.13 18.92 1.97
C HIS A 142 -1.08 19.33 2.99
N ASP A 143 -1.38 19.25 4.29
CA ASP A 143 -0.45 19.64 5.35
C ASP A 143 0.59 18.54 5.66
N VAL A 144 0.36 17.29 5.20
CA VAL A 144 1.21 16.13 5.54
C VAL A 144 1.77 15.44 4.31
N ASN A 145 0.93 14.77 3.53
CA ASN A 145 1.36 13.90 2.43
C ASN A 145 0.81 14.28 1.06
N GLY A 146 0.04 15.37 0.96
CA GLY A 146 -0.63 15.74 -0.28
C GLY A 146 -1.54 14.62 -0.76
N TYR A 147 -1.25 14.06 -1.93
CA TYR A 147 -2.02 12.98 -2.57
C TYR A 147 -1.30 11.63 -2.58
N PHE A 148 -0.09 11.53 -2.05
CA PHE A 148 0.80 10.39 -2.27
C PHE A 148 1.29 9.78 -0.98
N MET A 149 1.74 8.52 -1.05
CA MET A 149 2.43 7.84 0.03
C MET A 149 3.59 7.01 -0.53
N CYS A 150 4.57 6.70 0.32
CA CYS A 150 5.69 5.86 -0.09
C CYS A 150 5.31 4.37 -0.07
N ASP A 151 6.05 3.58 -0.84
CA ASP A 151 5.82 2.14 -0.95
C ASP A 151 6.20 1.38 0.33
N ILE A 152 7.13 1.91 1.15
CA ILE A 152 7.43 1.35 2.47
C ILE A 152 6.16 1.32 3.33
N GLY A 153 5.45 2.44 3.44
CA GLY A 153 4.20 2.50 4.18
C GLY A 153 3.07 1.74 3.49
N ARG A 154 3.01 1.78 2.15
CA ARG A 154 1.98 1.11 1.36
C ARG A 154 1.94 -0.40 1.55
N TYR A 155 3.11 -1.04 1.61
CA TYR A 155 3.27 -2.49 1.72
C TYR A 155 3.73 -2.95 3.10
N GLY A 156 4.03 -2.01 4.00
CA GLY A 156 4.53 -2.31 5.35
C GLY A 156 3.55 -3.07 6.25
N PHE A 157 2.26 -3.07 5.92
CA PHE A 157 1.24 -3.76 6.71
C PHE A 157 1.42 -5.29 6.75
N HIS A 158 2.10 -5.90 5.79
CA HIS A 158 2.36 -7.34 5.77
C HIS A 158 3.08 -7.84 7.03
N ARG A 159 3.93 -7.02 7.63
CA ARG A 159 4.62 -7.36 8.90
C ARG A 159 3.67 -7.55 10.09
N TYR A 160 2.44 -7.03 10.03
CA TYR A 160 1.46 -7.23 11.09
C TYR A 160 0.77 -8.60 11.03
N GLU A 161 0.90 -9.30 9.90
CA GLU A 161 0.31 -10.62 9.67
C GLU A 161 1.33 -11.77 9.87
N GLU A 162 2.55 -11.45 10.30
CA GLU A 162 3.57 -12.45 10.57
C GLU A 162 3.15 -13.41 11.69
N ILE A 163 3.33 -14.70 11.44
CA ILE A 163 2.87 -15.80 12.32
C ILE A 163 3.57 -15.78 13.69
N GLU A 164 4.80 -15.29 13.76
CA GLU A 164 5.61 -15.25 14.97
C GLU A 164 5.31 -14.06 15.90
N ARG A 165 4.28 -13.28 15.59
CA ARG A 165 3.90 -12.13 16.41
C ARG A 165 3.39 -12.54 17.77
N VAL A 166 3.94 -11.96 18.82
CA VAL A 166 3.45 -12.13 20.21
C VAL A 166 2.08 -11.45 20.33
N THR A 167 1.03 -12.26 20.54
CA THR A 167 -0.36 -11.79 20.63
C THR A 167 -0.92 -11.78 22.06
N GLN A 168 -0.24 -12.43 22.99
CA GLN A 168 -0.68 -12.56 24.39
C GLN A 168 0.49 -12.35 25.34
N PRO A 169 0.25 -11.86 26.55
CA PRO A 169 1.28 -11.78 27.58
C PRO A 169 1.83 -13.16 27.91
N MET A 170 3.13 -13.26 28.02
CA MET A 170 3.83 -14.50 28.35
C MET A 170 4.87 -14.26 29.43
N VAL A 171 5.10 -15.27 30.25
CA VAL A 171 6.18 -15.29 31.24
C VAL A 171 7.10 -16.46 30.98
N ARG A 172 8.38 -16.23 31.09
CA ARG A 172 9.39 -17.27 30.93
C ARG A 172 9.37 -18.21 32.16
N ASN A 173 9.27 -19.50 31.86
CA ASN A 173 9.35 -20.56 32.87
C ASN A 173 10.41 -21.59 32.41
N GLY A 174 11.67 -21.35 32.83
CA GLY A 174 12.79 -22.15 32.33
C GLY A 174 13.04 -21.93 30.84
N GLU A 175 12.91 -22.97 30.02
CA GLU A 175 13.06 -22.91 28.56
C GLU A 175 11.74 -22.66 27.82
N SER A 176 10.59 -22.72 28.51
CA SER A 176 9.25 -22.51 27.93
C SER A 176 8.67 -21.14 28.30
N PHE A 177 7.56 -20.77 27.63
CA PHE A 177 6.78 -19.57 27.93
C PHE A 177 5.36 -19.97 28.33
N ASP A 178 4.91 -19.54 29.51
CA ASP A 178 3.54 -19.71 29.96
C ASP A 178 2.71 -18.50 29.57
N ILE A 179 1.54 -18.70 28.97
CA ILE A 179 0.60 -17.66 28.58
C ILE A 179 -0.12 -17.18 29.84
N LEU A 180 -0.21 -15.86 30.01
CA LEU A 180 -0.92 -15.20 31.10
C LEU A 180 -2.11 -14.39 30.56
N ASN A 181 -3.12 -14.17 31.40
CA ASN A 181 -4.08 -13.10 31.17
C ASN A 181 -3.45 -11.74 31.54
N TRP A 182 -4.03 -10.67 31.01
CA TRP A 182 -3.51 -9.30 31.22
C TRP A 182 -3.41 -8.90 32.71
N ASP A 183 -4.41 -9.24 33.56
CA ASP A 183 -4.39 -8.88 34.97
C ASP A 183 -3.19 -9.49 35.71
N LYS A 184 -2.96 -10.78 35.51
CA LYS A 184 -1.79 -11.47 36.12
C LYS A 184 -0.47 -10.98 35.54
N ALA A 185 -0.44 -10.60 34.26
CA ALA A 185 0.76 -10.04 33.65
C ALA A 185 1.13 -8.68 34.22
N ILE A 186 0.13 -7.83 34.48
CA ILE A 186 0.30 -6.51 35.09
C ILE A 186 0.76 -6.65 36.54
N GLU A 187 0.11 -7.51 37.36
CA GLU A 187 0.51 -7.79 38.74
C GLU A 187 1.97 -8.27 38.81
N LYS A 188 2.33 -9.23 37.97
CA LYS A 188 3.69 -9.77 37.93
C LYS A 188 4.72 -8.74 37.49
N THR A 189 4.38 -7.89 36.55
CA THR A 189 5.24 -6.79 36.10
C THR A 189 5.44 -5.77 37.25
N ALA A 190 4.36 -5.38 37.94
CA ALA A 190 4.43 -4.48 39.07
C ALA A 190 5.32 -5.04 40.18
N ASP A 191 5.21 -6.33 40.49
CA ASP A 191 6.06 -7.00 41.47
C ASP A 191 7.53 -7.03 41.07
N LEU A 192 7.83 -7.24 39.81
CA LEU A 192 9.21 -7.21 39.32
C LEU A 192 9.80 -5.79 39.40
N ILE A 193 9.05 -4.77 39.04
CA ILE A 193 9.47 -3.36 39.18
C ILE A 193 9.76 -3.03 40.66
N LYS A 194 8.84 -3.36 41.58
CA LYS A 194 9.06 -3.15 43.03
C LYS A 194 10.28 -3.86 43.55
N LYS A 195 10.58 -5.06 43.08
CA LYS A 195 11.78 -5.83 43.50
C LYS A 195 13.08 -5.28 42.89
N SER A 196 13.02 -4.47 41.85
CA SER A 196 14.22 -3.94 41.18
C SER A 196 14.92 -2.81 41.97
N ASN A 197 14.27 -2.24 43.00
CA ASN A 197 14.83 -1.17 43.85
C ASN A 197 15.50 -0.06 43.00
N ASP A 198 14.72 0.71 42.27
CA ASP A 198 15.16 1.84 41.40
C ASP A 198 16.17 1.47 40.30
N LYS A 199 16.30 0.19 39.97
CA LYS A 199 17.14 -0.31 38.85
C LYS A 199 16.32 -0.64 37.61
N THR A 200 15.24 0.10 37.39
CA THR A 200 14.37 -0.09 36.24
C THR A 200 14.67 0.96 35.17
N ALA A 201 14.74 0.54 33.89
CA ALA A 201 14.86 1.44 32.77
C ALA A 201 13.76 1.17 31.74
N GLY A 202 13.15 2.23 31.22
CA GLY A 202 12.14 2.16 30.20
C GLY A 202 12.72 2.47 28.81
N ILE A 203 12.41 1.63 27.81
CA ILE A 203 12.73 1.87 26.41
C ILE A 203 11.42 2.15 25.68
N VAL A 204 11.33 3.31 25.05
CA VAL A 204 10.16 3.73 24.26
C VAL A 204 10.49 3.73 22.78
N SER A 205 9.46 3.62 21.95
CA SER A 205 9.58 3.65 20.50
C SER A 205 8.80 4.82 19.90
N PRO A 206 9.30 5.49 18.86
CA PRO A 206 8.54 6.50 18.12
C PRO A 206 7.31 5.93 17.38
N PHE A 207 7.21 4.60 17.27
CA PHE A 207 6.06 3.92 16.69
C PHE A 207 4.88 3.76 17.66
N HIS A 208 5.08 4.06 18.95
CA HIS A 208 4.00 4.07 19.93
C HIS A 208 3.22 5.39 19.89
N THR A 209 1.99 5.39 20.42
CA THR A 209 1.22 6.62 20.57
C THR A 209 1.88 7.56 21.57
N ASN A 210 1.60 8.86 21.45
CA ASN A 210 2.11 9.86 22.41
C ASN A 210 1.67 9.56 23.84
N GLU A 211 0.43 9.07 24.02
CA GLU A 211 -0.14 8.69 25.29
C GLU A 211 0.66 7.53 25.93
N SER A 212 1.00 6.50 25.14
CA SER A 212 1.79 5.36 25.64
C SER A 212 3.19 5.79 26.06
N ASN A 213 3.84 6.66 25.28
CA ASN A 213 5.16 7.20 25.62
C ASN A 213 5.10 8.10 26.85
N TYR A 214 4.05 8.92 26.99
CA TYR A 214 3.84 9.75 28.16
C TYR A 214 3.61 8.93 29.44
N LEU A 215 2.74 7.90 29.39
CA LEU A 215 2.49 7.00 30.51
C LEU A 215 3.75 6.24 30.93
N MET A 216 4.57 5.79 29.97
CA MET A 216 5.87 5.18 30.29
C MET A 216 6.78 6.17 31.01
N GLY A 217 6.82 7.43 30.59
CA GLY A 217 7.59 8.48 31.25
C GLY A 217 7.11 8.76 32.68
N LEU A 218 5.79 8.75 32.94
CA LEU A 218 5.24 8.86 34.30
C LEU A 218 5.63 7.66 35.15
N MET A 219 5.45 6.45 34.66
CA MET A 219 5.79 5.22 35.38
C MET A 219 7.26 5.21 35.79
N MET A 220 8.18 5.70 34.93
CA MET A 220 9.61 5.76 35.25
C MET A 220 10.00 6.86 36.23
N LYS A 221 9.15 7.87 36.47
CA LYS A 221 9.38 8.90 37.50
C LYS A 221 8.97 8.44 38.91
N ASP A 222 7.99 7.54 38.97
CA ASP A 222 7.41 7.07 40.21
C ASP A 222 8.09 5.76 40.70
N THR A 223 9.06 5.24 39.94
CA THR A 223 9.84 4.04 40.26
C THR A 223 11.26 4.39 40.64
#